data_266186bbe91092fe5782d88da43d69cb
#
_entry.id   266186bbe91092fe5782d88da43d69cb
#
_cell.length_a   1.000
_cell.length_b   1.000
_cell.length_c   1.000
_cell.angle_alpha   90.00
_cell.angle_beta   90.00
_cell.angle_gamma   90.00
#
_symmetry.space_group_name_H-M   'P 1'
#
loop_
_entity.id
_entity.type
_entity.pdbx_description
1 polymer ?
#
loop_
_entity_poly.entity_id
_entity_poly.type
_entity_poly.pdbx_seq_one_letter_code
_entity_poly.pdbx_strand_id
1 'polypeptide(L)'
;MSRDKREVFLELIDEVRRSQTATDRFDQAVADALGINRTDMRCLDTIEREGPVAAGRLAEATGLTSGAITTALDRLERAGFARRISDASDRRRVLVELTPSARERSDDFYGPHMAESERLFHRYTREQLELLLEFVRTGRQFNEHHAAQVERANREPPPSAVRA
;
A
#
# COMPACT_ATOMS: atom_id res chain seq x y z
N MET A 1 -19.17 33.58 9.06
CA MET A 1 -19.89 32.94 7.95
C MET A 1 -19.71 31.44 8.10
N SER A 2 -20.80 30.70 8.18
CA SER A 2 -20.74 29.23 8.21
C SER A 2 -20.37 28.74 6.81
N ARG A 3 -19.32 27.96 6.66
CA ARG A 3 -18.94 27.31 5.37
C ARG A 3 -20.02 26.30 4.96
N ASP A 4 -20.38 26.29 3.67
CA ASP A 4 -21.30 25.30 3.14
C ASP A 4 -20.70 23.87 3.25
N LYS A 5 -21.56 22.87 3.49
CA LYS A 5 -21.17 21.47 3.59
C LYS A 5 -20.39 21.00 2.36
N ARG A 6 -20.78 21.47 1.15
CA ARG A 6 -20.11 21.13 -0.11
C ARG A 6 -18.70 21.70 -0.18
N GLU A 7 -18.50 22.94 0.27
CA GLU A 7 -17.19 23.58 0.32
C GLU A 7 -16.24 22.78 1.23
N VAL A 8 -16.68 22.42 2.43
CA VAL A 8 -15.89 21.61 3.37
C VAL A 8 -15.57 20.23 2.78
N PHE A 9 -16.53 19.60 2.09
CA PHE A 9 -16.32 18.32 1.43
C PHE A 9 -15.24 18.41 0.34
N LEU A 10 -15.29 19.42 -0.54
CA LEU A 10 -14.32 19.59 -1.60
C LEU A 10 -12.91 19.86 -1.05
N GLU A 11 -12.79 20.69 -0.02
CA GLU A 11 -11.54 20.96 0.68
C GLU A 11 -10.97 19.69 1.31
N LEU A 12 -11.82 18.88 1.96
CA LEU A 12 -11.42 17.60 2.55
C LEU A 12 -10.86 16.63 1.50
N ILE A 13 -11.52 16.49 0.34
CA ILE A 13 -11.05 15.62 -0.74
C ILE A 13 -9.72 16.12 -1.32
N ASP A 14 -9.54 17.43 -1.49
CA ASP A 14 -8.26 18.01 -1.94
C ASP A 14 -7.15 17.71 -0.93
N GLU A 15 -7.42 17.91 0.38
CA GLU A 15 -6.43 17.64 1.43
C GLU A 15 -6.09 16.15 1.56
N VAL A 16 -7.05 15.25 1.38
CA VAL A 16 -6.78 13.81 1.30
C VAL A 16 -5.83 13.48 0.16
N ARG A 17 -6.01 14.08 -1.02
CA ARG A 17 -5.10 13.87 -2.16
C ARG A 17 -3.69 14.42 -1.89
N ARG A 18 -3.59 15.59 -1.27
CA ARG A 18 -2.30 16.17 -0.87
C ARG A 18 -1.60 15.29 0.16
N SER A 19 -2.34 14.79 1.14
CA SER A 19 -1.83 13.87 2.16
C SER A 19 -1.31 12.59 1.52
N GLN A 20 -2.03 11.98 0.57
CA GLN A 20 -1.56 10.81 -0.16
C GLN A 20 -0.24 11.09 -0.89
N THR A 21 -0.15 12.23 -1.58
CA THR A 21 1.08 12.64 -2.26
C THR A 21 2.25 12.84 -1.29
N ALA A 22 1.99 13.40 -0.10
CA ALA A 22 3.01 13.59 0.93
C ALA A 22 3.50 12.25 1.51
N THR A 23 2.58 11.33 1.77
CA THR A 23 2.91 9.95 2.20
C THR A 23 3.76 9.24 1.14
N ASP A 24 3.36 9.35 -0.13
CA ASP A 24 4.11 8.78 -1.24
C ASP A 24 5.55 9.32 -1.34
N ARG A 25 5.76 10.60 -1.05
CA ARG A 25 7.11 11.20 -1.01
C ARG A 25 7.94 10.71 0.17
N PHE A 26 7.32 10.54 1.33
CA PHE A 26 7.99 9.98 2.50
C PHE A 26 8.43 8.54 2.24
N ASP A 27 7.53 7.69 1.73
CA ASP A 27 7.85 6.30 1.38
C ASP A 27 8.94 6.21 0.32
N GLN A 28 8.95 7.12 -0.66
CA GLN A 28 10.03 7.17 -1.64
C GLN A 28 11.38 7.52 -1.00
N ALA A 29 11.40 8.50 -0.09
CA ALA A 29 12.62 8.87 0.61
C ALA A 29 13.16 7.72 1.48
N VAL A 30 12.28 6.95 2.14
CA VAL A 30 12.66 5.75 2.89
C VAL A 30 13.19 4.67 1.95
N ALA A 31 12.52 4.42 0.82
CA ALA A 31 12.98 3.45 -0.17
C ALA A 31 14.39 3.79 -0.68
N ASP A 32 14.64 5.06 -1.01
CA ASP A 32 15.96 5.54 -1.44
C ASP A 32 17.02 5.33 -0.35
N ALA A 33 16.70 5.64 0.91
CA ALA A 33 17.59 5.43 2.05
C ALA A 33 17.90 3.96 2.31
N LEU A 34 16.93 3.07 2.08
CA LEU A 34 17.09 1.61 2.17
C LEU A 34 17.79 1.01 0.94
N GLY A 35 17.97 1.77 -0.14
CA GLY A 35 18.58 1.29 -1.39
C GLY A 35 17.68 0.35 -2.18
N ILE A 36 16.36 0.48 -2.05
CA ILE A 36 15.36 -0.30 -2.77
C ILE A 36 14.48 0.62 -3.64
N ASN A 37 13.76 0.05 -4.58
CA ASN A 37 12.84 0.84 -5.40
C ASN A 37 11.40 0.79 -4.85
N ARG A 38 10.54 1.64 -5.42
CA ARG A 38 9.12 1.76 -5.03
C ARG A 38 8.33 0.44 -5.14
N THR A 39 8.62 -0.37 -6.13
CA THR A 39 7.98 -1.68 -6.31
C THR A 39 8.34 -2.61 -5.17
N ASP A 40 9.63 -2.64 -4.82
CA ASP A 40 10.15 -3.43 -3.72
C ASP A 40 9.53 -2.99 -2.39
N MET A 41 9.45 -1.67 -2.14
CA MET A 41 8.80 -1.11 -0.95
C MET A 41 7.33 -1.55 -0.84
N ARG A 42 6.55 -1.51 -1.93
CA ARG A 42 5.16 -1.98 -1.93
C ARG A 42 5.03 -3.46 -1.61
N CYS A 43 5.98 -4.28 -2.05
CA CYS A 43 6.02 -5.70 -1.68
C CYS A 43 6.30 -5.86 -0.18
N LEU A 44 7.29 -5.15 0.37
CA LEU A 44 7.63 -5.19 1.80
C LEU A 44 6.44 -4.74 2.67
N ASP A 45 5.78 -3.63 2.32
CA ASP A 45 4.61 -3.11 3.01
C ASP A 45 3.45 -4.12 3.03
N THR A 46 3.23 -4.84 1.93
CA THR A 46 2.22 -5.90 1.88
C THR A 46 2.60 -7.09 2.78
N ILE A 47 3.87 -7.52 2.76
CA ILE A 47 4.35 -8.61 3.60
C ILE A 47 4.29 -8.23 5.09
N GLU A 48 4.60 -6.98 5.43
CA GLU A 48 4.51 -6.49 6.82
C GLU A 48 3.08 -6.53 7.35
N ARG A 49 2.11 -6.09 6.54
CA ARG A 49 0.70 -6.04 6.94
C ARG A 49 0.00 -7.38 7.00
N GLU A 50 0.32 -8.29 6.09
CA GLU A 50 -0.41 -9.57 5.94
C GLU A 50 0.35 -10.75 6.55
N GLY A 51 1.64 -10.57 6.91
CA GLY A 51 2.53 -11.64 7.33
C GLY A 51 3.10 -12.42 6.14
N PRO A 52 3.54 -13.66 6.33
CA PRO A 52 4.04 -14.49 5.25
C PRO A 52 2.99 -14.71 4.16
N VAL A 53 3.28 -14.29 2.93
CA VAL A 53 2.34 -14.33 1.81
C VAL A 53 2.92 -15.05 0.58
N ALA A 54 2.06 -15.65 -0.22
CA ALA A 54 2.45 -16.20 -1.51
C ALA A 54 2.68 -15.08 -2.56
N ALA A 55 3.57 -15.34 -3.53
CA ALA A 55 3.87 -14.39 -4.62
C ALA A 55 2.61 -13.97 -5.41
N GLY A 56 1.64 -14.88 -5.59
CA GLY A 56 0.35 -14.55 -6.23
C GLY A 56 -0.44 -13.50 -5.45
N ARG A 57 -0.43 -13.56 -4.13
CA ARG A 57 -1.09 -12.54 -3.28
C ARG A 57 -0.41 -11.18 -3.41
N LEU A 58 0.93 -11.16 -3.50
CA LEU A 58 1.66 -9.91 -3.77
C LEU A 58 1.31 -9.31 -5.14
N ALA A 59 1.16 -10.15 -6.17
CA ALA A 59 0.73 -9.70 -7.49
C ALA A 59 -0.65 -9.02 -7.44
N GLU A 60 -1.60 -9.64 -6.76
CA GLU A 60 -2.95 -9.07 -6.55
C GLU A 60 -2.90 -7.74 -5.78
N ALA A 61 -2.19 -7.72 -4.64
CA ALA A 61 -2.13 -6.55 -3.77
C ALA A 61 -1.43 -5.35 -4.43
N THR A 62 -0.43 -5.61 -5.28
CA THR A 62 0.38 -4.57 -5.91
C THR A 62 -0.07 -4.20 -7.34
N GLY A 63 -0.93 -5.02 -7.96
CA GLY A 63 -1.32 -4.87 -9.36
C GLY A 63 -0.19 -5.19 -10.36
N LEU A 64 0.84 -5.92 -9.93
CA LEU A 64 2.00 -6.26 -10.75
C LEU A 64 1.85 -7.64 -11.40
N THR A 65 2.54 -7.85 -12.51
CA THR A 65 2.62 -9.18 -13.13
C THR A 65 3.43 -10.16 -12.29
N SER A 66 3.16 -11.47 -12.42
CA SER A 66 3.92 -12.51 -11.70
C SER A 66 5.42 -12.43 -11.97
N GLY A 67 5.84 -12.09 -13.20
CA GLY A 67 7.25 -11.90 -13.55
C GLY A 67 7.88 -10.70 -12.83
N ALA A 68 7.15 -9.59 -12.72
CA ALA A 68 7.62 -8.41 -11.99
C ALA A 68 7.76 -8.70 -10.49
N ILE A 69 6.81 -9.44 -9.90
CA ILE A 69 6.89 -9.90 -8.51
C ILE A 69 8.10 -10.81 -8.29
N THR A 70 8.32 -11.82 -9.15
CA THR A 70 9.48 -12.70 -9.03
C THR A 70 10.77 -11.88 -9.03
N THR A 71 10.91 -10.94 -9.96
CA THR A 71 12.09 -10.07 -10.06
C THR A 71 12.26 -9.18 -8.80
N ALA A 72 11.17 -8.62 -8.26
CA ALA A 72 11.21 -7.84 -7.04
C ALA A 72 11.64 -8.67 -5.83
N LEU A 73 11.07 -9.87 -5.68
CA LEU A 73 11.40 -10.80 -4.60
C LEU A 73 12.87 -11.25 -4.65
N ASP A 74 13.40 -11.53 -5.84
CA ASP A 74 14.81 -11.90 -6.01
C ASP A 74 15.76 -10.76 -5.63
N ARG A 75 15.38 -9.49 -5.87
CA ARG A 75 16.14 -8.33 -5.39
C ARG A 75 16.07 -8.20 -3.87
N LEU A 76 14.86 -8.30 -3.31
CA LEU A 76 14.64 -8.20 -1.87
C LEU A 76 15.37 -9.31 -1.09
N GLU A 77 15.40 -10.53 -1.61
CA GLU A 77 16.19 -11.62 -1.01
C GLU A 77 17.69 -11.32 -1.05
N ARG A 78 18.21 -10.90 -2.21
CA ARG A 78 19.63 -10.53 -2.34
C ARG A 78 20.03 -9.36 -1.45
N ALA A 79 19.12 -8.43 -1.22
CA ALA A 79 19.32 -7.28 -0.33
C ALA A 79 19.08 -7.61 1.16
N GLY A 80 18.65 -8.83 1.47
CA GLY A 80 18.42 -9.31 2.84
C GLY A 80 17.14 -8.77 3.49
N PHE A 81 16.18 -8.25 2.71
CA PHE A 81 14.91 -7.74 3.23
C PHE A 81 13.83 -8.81 3.38
N ALA A 82 13.82 -9.79 2.48
CA ALA A 82 12.83 -10.86 2.48
C ALA A 82 13.51 -12.21 2.37
N ARG A 83 12.78 -13.26 2.71
CA ARG A 83 13.20 -14.65 2.46
C ARG A 83 12.01 -15.53 2.10
N ARG A 84 12.28 -16.54 1.29
CA ARG A 84 11.30 -17.57 0.97
C ARG A 84 11.29 -18.64 2.04
N ILE A 85 10.09 -19.05 2.44
CA ILE A 85 9.86 -20.13 3.41
C ILE A 85 8.84 -21.12 2.87
N SER A 86 8.88 -22.36 3.36
CA SER A 86 7.83 -23.34 3.08
C SER A 86 6.60 -23.05 3.93
N ASP A 87 5.41 -23.15 3.36
CA ASP A 87 4.16 -23.08 4.12
C ASP A 87 4.06 -24.28 5.07
N ALA A 88 3.78 -24.02 6.35
CA ALA A 88 3.66 -25.06 7.36
C ALA A 88 2.47 -26.00 7.11
N SER A 89 1.42 -25.49 6.43
CA SER A 89 0.20 -26.24 6.12
C SER A 89 0.28 -27.01 4.79
N ASP A 90 1.08 -26.50 3.82
CA ASP A 90 1.29 -27.15 2.54
C ASP A 90 2.72 -26.91 2.04
N ARG A 91 3.59 -27.91 2.20
CA ARG A 91 5.01 -27.86 1.81
C ARG A 91 5.25 -27.61 0.31
N ARG A 92 4.23 -27.69 -0.53
CA ARG A 92 4.31 -27.35 -1.95
C ARG A 92 4.20 -25.84 -2.20
N ARG A 93 3.70 -25.09 -1.20
CA ARG A 93 3.55 -23.65 -1.27
C ARG A 93 4.79 -22.96 -0.71
N VAL A 94 5.24 -21.95 -1.43
CA VAL A 94 6.31 -21.05 -1.00
C VAL A 94 5.68 -19.73 -0.58
N LEU A 95 5.98 -19.30 0.63
CA LEU A 95 5.61 -18.01 1.17
C LEU A 95 6.86 -17.12 1.23
N VAL A 96 6.64 -15.84 1.30
CA VAL A 96 7.67 -14.83 1.49
C VAL A 96 7.39 -14.09 2.77
N GLU A 97 8.41 -13.92 3.61
CA GLU A 97 8.33 -13.16 4.85
C GLU A 97 9.47 -12.13 4.94
N LEU A 98 9.30 -11.12 5.78
CA LEU A 98 10.36 -10.17 6.11
C LEU A 98 11.42 -10.85 6.98
N THR A 99 12.68 -10.49 6.76
CA THR A 99 13.75 -10.85 7.67
C THR A 99 13.70 -9.99 8.94
N PRO A 100 14.25 -10.45 10.08
CA PRO A 100 14.38 -9.60 11.27
C PRO A 100 15.13 -8.29 10.99
N SER A 101 16.24 -8.36 10.23
CA SER A 101 17.01 -7.18 9.87
C SER A 101 16.27 -6.20 8.97
N ALA A 102 15.32 -6.68 8.16
CA ALA A 102 14.44 -5.79 7.38
C ALA A 102 13.54 -4.96 8.29
N ARG A 103 12.97 -5.57 9.33
CA ARG A 103 12.15 -4.87 10.31
C ARG A 103 12.97 -3.82 11.06
N GLU A 104 14.13 -4.19 11.59
CA GLU A 104 15.03 -3.26 12.29
C GLU A 104 15.36 -2.05 11.41
N ARG A 105 15.75 -2.27 10.14
CA ARG A 105 16.07 -1.20 9.20
C ARG A 105 14.85 -0.33 8.83
N SER A 106 13.66 -0.88 8.78
CA SER A 106 12.42 -0.12 8.58
C SER A 106 12.08 0.70 9.82
N ASP A 107 12.24 0.12 11.00
CA ASP A 107 11.95 0.78 12.27
C ASP A 107 12.82 2.02 12.51
N ASP A 108 14.04 2.07 11.98
CA ASP A 108 14.90 3.26 12.03
C ASP A 108 14.24 4.50 11.41
N PHE A 109 13.36 4.33 10.41
CA PHE A 109 12.64 5.40 9.73
C PHE A 109 11.21 5.54 10.21
N TYR A 110 10.47 4.43 10.28
CA TYR A 110 9.04 4.45 10.62
C TYR A 110 8.79 4.56 12.13
N GLY A 111 9.71 4.12 12.98
CA GLY A 111 9.58 4.22 14.43
C GLY A 111 9.49 5.67 14.92
N PRO A 112 10.46 6.55 14.59
CA PRO A 112 10.38 7.97 14.92
C PRO A 112 9.16 8.67 14.32
N HIS A 113 8.81 8.34 13.06
CA HIS A 113 7.62 8.87 12.38
C HIS A 113 6.33 8.47 13.11
N MET A 114 6.21 7.22 13.54
CA MET A 114 5.04 6.75 14.29
C MET A 114 4.94 7.44 15.66
N ALA A 115 6.05 7.53 16.40
CA ALA A 115 6.08 8.20 17.70
C ALA A 115 5.70 9.69 17.59
N GLU A 116 6.10 10.38 16.51
CA GLU A 116 5.69 11.76 16.26
C GLU A 116 4.21 11.84 15.88
N SER A 117 3.70 10.90 15.07
CA SER A 117 2.29 10.82 14.70
C SER A 117 1.41 10.62 15.92
N GLU A 118 1.79 9.75 16.86
CA GLU A 118 1.05 9.54 18.11
C GLU A 118 0.97 10.84 18.93
N ARG A 119 2.07 11.60 19.03
CA ARG A 119 2.08 12.91 19.71
C ARG A 119 1.20 13.93 19.00
N LEU A 120 1.25 13.97 17.68
CA LEU A 120 0.49 14.92 16.87
C LEU A 120 -1.02 14.67 16.98
N PHE A 121 -1.41 13.40 16.96
CA PHE A 121 -2.83 12.99 16.92
C PHE A 121 -3.43 12.67 18.29
N HIS A 122 -2.66 12.70 19.37
CA HIS A 122 -3.15 12.41 20.72
C HIS A 122 -4.30 13.35 21.17
N ARG A 123 -4.43 14.54 20.57
CA ARG A 123 -5.48 15.52 20.82
C ARG A 123 -6.90 15.07 20.38
N TYR A 124 -6.97 14.06 19.53
CA TYR A 124 -8.25 13.54 19.06
C TYR A 124 -8.83 12.54 20.06
N THR A 125 -10.14 12.65 20.33
CA THR A 125 -10.84 11.66 21.13
C THR A 125 -10.93 10.34 20.38
N ARG A 126 -11.26 9.27 21.10
CA ARG A 126 -11.49 7.95 20.48
C ARG A 126 -12.58 8.01 19.42
N GLU A 127 -13.70 8.68 19.72
CA GLU A 127 -14.85 8.84 18.81
C GLU A 127 -14.46 9.60 17.55
N GLN A 128 -13.61 10.64 17.68
CA GLN A 128 -13.08 11.36 16.53
C GLN A 128 -12.16 10.47 15.67
N LEU A 129 -11.31 9.69 16.29
CA LEU A 129 -10.45 8.74 15.57
C LEU A 129 -11.26 7.64 14.89
N GLU A 130 -12.33 7.12 15.53
CA GLU A 130 -13.25 6.15 14.92
C GLU A 130 -13.95 6.72 13.69
N LEU A 131 -14.41 7.97 13.74
CA LEU A 131 -15.01 8.66 12.59
C LEU A 131 -14.00 8.85 11.43
N LEU A 132 -12.78 9.27 11.75
CA LEU A 132 -11.71 9.41 10.75
C LEU A 132 -11.34 8.06 10.12
N LEU A 133 -11.30 7.00 10.93
CA LEU A 133 -11.04 5.65 10.47
C LEU A 133 -12.12 5.15 9.51
N GLU A 134 -13.40 5.39 9.83
CA GLU A 134 -14.53 5.08 8.95
C GLU A 134 -14.43 5.83 7.62
N PHE A 135 -14.15 7.15 7.67
CA PHE A 135 -13.96 7.96 6.48
C PHE A 135 -12.85 7.41 5.56
N VAL A 136 -11.67 7.11 6.12
CA VAL A 136 -10.54 6.60 5.35
C VAL A 136 -10.84 5.20 4.79
N ARG A 137 -11.48 4.33 5.55
CA ARG A 137 -11.88 2.98 5.09
C ARG A 137 -12.88 3.05 3.93
N THR A 138 -13.89 3.89 4.05
CA THR A 138 -14.90 4.10 3.00
C THR A 138 -14.25 4.65 1.73
N GLY A 139 -13.37 5.64 1.86
CA GLY A 139 -12.62 6.20 0.73
C GLY A 139 -11.72 5.18 0.04
N ARG A 140 -11.03 4.33 0.79
CA ARG A 140 -10.22 3.23 0.24
C ARG A 140 -11.09 2.24 -0.54
N GLN A 141 -12.18 1.74 0.04
CA GLN A 141 -13.08 0.79 -0.61
C GLN A 141 -13.70 1.37 -1.90
N PHE A 142 -14.08 2.64 -1.87
CA PHE A 142 -14.57 3.36 -3.04
C PHE A 142 -13.53 3.39 -4.16
N ASN A 143 -12.29 3.74 -3.86
CA ASN A 143 -11.21 3.81 -4.84
C ASN A 143 -10.85 2.42 -5.39
N GLU A 144 -10.77 1.39 -4.55
CA GLU A 144 -10.53 -0.01 -4.96
C GLU A 144 -11.61 -0.50 -5.92
N HIS A 145 -12.88 -0.23 -5.60
CA HIS A 145 -14.01 -0.60 -6.46
C HIS A 145 -13.93 0.07 -7.85
N HIS A 146 -13.67 1.37 -7.89
CA HIS A 146 -13.58 2.11 -9.15
C HIS A 146 -12.34 1.75 -9.95
N ALA A 147 -11.22 1.50 -9.32
CA ALA A 147 -10.02 0.98 -9.99
C ALA A 147 -10.32 -0.34 -10.70
N ALA A 148 -10.98 -1.29 -10.02
CA ALA A 148 -11.38 -2.55 -10.62
C ALA A 148 -12.36 -2.39 -11.80
N GLN A 149 -13.23 -1.39 -11.77
CA GLN A 149 -14.12 -1.09 -12.91
C GLN A 149 -13.32 -0.56 -14.11
N VAL A 150 -12.41 0.37 -13.91
CA VAL A 150 -11.54 0.90 -14.97
C VAL A 150 -10.66 -0.19 -15.57
N GLU A 151 -10.09 -1.06 -14.75
CA GLU A 151 -9.28 -2.18 -15.22
C GLU A 151 -10.09 -3.17 -16.07
N ARG A 152 -11.34 -3.48 -15.71
CA ARG A 152 -12.23 -4.31 -16.50
C ARG A 152 -12.53 -3.67 -17.86
N ALA A 153 -12.90 -2.39 -17.85
CA ALA A 153 -13.19 -1.65 -19.07
C ALA A 153 -11.99 -1.60 -20.04
N ASN A 154 -10.77 -1.51 -19.50
CA ASN A 154 -9.54 -1.52 -20.30
C ASN A 154 -9.17 -2.90 -20.86
N ARG A 155 -9.72 -4.00 -20.30
CA ARG A 155 -9.48 -5.38 -20.80
C ARG A 155 -10.49 -5.79 -21.87
N GLU A 156 -11.66 -5.16 -21.92
CA GLU A 156 -12.66 -5.41 -22.96
C GLU A 156 -12.24 -4.68 -24.23
N PRO A 157 -12.12 -5.37 -25.39
CA PRO A 157 -11.82 -4.69 -26.64
C PRO A 157 -12.94 -3.69 -26.96
N PRO A 158 -12.64 -2.53 -27.56
CA PRO A 158 -13.66 -1.57 -27.93
C PRO A 158 -14.70 -2.27 -28.83
N PRO A 159 -16.00 -1.99 -28.66
CA PRO A 159 -17.01 -2.60 -29.50
C PRO A 159 -16.63 -2.35 -30.95
N SER A 160 -16.47 -3.44 -31.72
CA SER A 160 -16.13 -3.36 -33.13
C SER A 160 -17.14 -2.42 -33.80
N ALA A 161 -16.63 -1.28 -34.33
CA ALA A 161 -17.44 -0.41 -35.17
C ALA A 161 -17.95 -1.26 -36.31
N VAL A 162 -19.22 -1.62 -36.25
CA VAL A 162 -19.93 -2.23 -37.35
C VAL A 162 -19.82 -1.26 -38.52
N ARG A 163 -18.96 -1.60 -39.49
CA ARG A 163 -18.86 -0.85 -40.73
C ARG A 163 -20.19 -1.09 -41.46
N ALA A 164 -20.99 -0.05 -41.55
CA ALA A 164 -22.10 0.04 -42.50
C ALA A 164 -21.57 0.34 -43.89
#